data_c4fadc4cd32737ae31a68055e22b5f0e
#
_entry.id   c4fadc4cd32737ae31a68055e22b5f0e
#
_cell.length_a   1.000
_cell.length_b   1.000
_cell.length_c   1.000
_cell.angle_alpha   90.00
_cell.angle_beta   90.00
_cell.angle_gamma   90.00
#
_symmetry.space_group_name_H-M   'P 1'
#
loop_
_entity.id
_entity.type
_entity.pdbx_description
1 polymer ?
#
loop_
_entity_poly.entity_id
_entity_poly.type
_entity_poly.pdbx_seq_one_letter_code
_entity_poly.pdbx_strand_id
1 'polypeptide(L)'
;MCIRDRLYTGSGSAQSLTGVGFQPDWIWIKNRSHADHHKAVDRVRWVSSSNSAQLSPNQTSAAGTQGIITSFDSDGFTLTTGDRGWNSSNGDNFVSWNWKANGQGSSNTDGTINTTYTSASTTSGFSISTWTGTGSNGTIGHGLGAVPKMLIIKSTSNTQAWMVYHVGPGNNSEGQITNGAFSASSTAWQDTDPTNQVFYVSGSAGDSVNASGYTYVGYAFAEVKGFSKIGSYTGNGNADGTFVYTGFKPSWVMIKRYDSGTLDWNMYDNKRLGYNGGDAPLFANLSNAESNDYGRIDLVSNGFKIRTSNDQLANNGGSFLYMAFAEAPLVTSGNIPATAG
;
A
#
# COMPACT_ATOMS: atom_id res chain seq x y z
N MET A 1 -11.90 -11.63 -5.19
CA MET A 1 -10.72 -10.85 -5.59
C MET A 1 -10.66 -9.63 -4.71
N CYS A 2 -9.48 -9.25 -4.23
CA CYS A 2 -9.38 -8.22 -3.18
C CYS A 2 -8.29 -7.19 -3.43
N ILE A 3 -7.42 -7.42 -4.42
CA ILE A 3 -6.51 -6.44 -5.02
C ILE A 3 -6.45 -6.69 -6.51
N ARG A 4 -6.45 -5.65 -7.31
CA ARG A 4 -6.23 -5.75 -8.74
C ARG A 4 -5.61 -4.47 -9.30
N ASP A 5 -4.66 -4.66 -10.19
CA ASP A 5 -4.11 -3.61 -11.01
C ASP A 5 -4.95 -3.42 -12.29
N ARG A 6 -5.05 -2.17 -12.71
CA ARG A 6 -5.73 -1.79 -13.96
C ARG A 6 -4.83 -0.82 -14.73
N LEU A 7 -4.48 -1.21 -15.96
CA LEU A 7 -3.80 -0.32 -16.90
C LEU A 7 -4.82 0.46 -17.70
N TYR A 8 -4.54 1.73 -17.94
CA TYR A 8 -5.36 2.57 -18.81
C TYR A 8 -4.54 3.68 -19.45
N THR A 9 -5.09 4.24 -20.52
CA THR A 9 -4.56 5.43 -21.19
C THR A 9 -5.42 6.61 -20.82
N GLY A 10 -4.80 7.72 -20.46
CA GLY A 10 -5.49 8.95 -20.13
C GLY A 10 -6.20 9.54 -21.35
N SER A 11 -7.41 10.01 -21.14
CA SER A 11 -8.27 10.61 -22.18
C SER A 11 -8.42 12.12 -22.05
N GLY A 12 -8.04 12.69 -20.89
CA GLY A 12 -8.31 14.08 -20.52
C GLY A 12 -9.78 14.37 -20.22
N SER A 13 -10.69 13.46 -20.57
CA SER A 13 -12.12 13.54 -20.31
C SER A 13 -12.53 12.54 -19.23
N ALA A 14 -13.70 12.72 -18.63
CA ALA A 14 -14.22 11.73 -17.68
C ALA A 14 -14.30 10.36 -18.34
N GLN A 15 -13.81 9.30 -17.64
CA GLN A 15 -13.82 7.94 -18.15
C GLN A 15 -14.05 6.92 -17.05
N SER A 16 -14.86 5.91 -17.36
CA SER A 16 -15.08 4.76 -16.47
C SER A 16 -14.07 3.67 -16.75
N LEU A 17 -13.43 3.18 -15.70
CA LEU A 17 -12.45 2.11 -15.73
C LEU A 17 -13.08 0.86 -15.11
N THR A 18 -13.37 -0.13 -15.95
CA THR A 18 -13.97 -1.42 -15.56
C THR A 18 -12.95 -2.55 -15.62
N GLY A 19 -13.34 -3.74 -15.17
CA GLY A 19 -12.47 -4.93 -15.18
C GLY A 19 -11.59 -5.04 -13.93
N VAL A 20 -11.90 -4.29 -12.86
CA VAL A 20 -11.31 -4.48 -11.54
C VAL A 20 -11.87 -5.73 -10.86
N GLY A 21 -13.10 -6.14 -11.21
CA GLY A 21 -13.76 -7.34 -10.68
C GLY A 21 -14.41 -7.14 -9.32
N PHE A 22 -14.35 -5.93 -8.77
CA PHE A 22 -15.00 -5.53 -7.53
C PHE A 22 -15.08 -4.00 -7.43
N GLN A 23 -15.91 -3.51 -6.51
CA GLN A 23 -15.91 -2.10 -6.15
C GLN A 23 -14.69 -1.82 -5.26
N PRO A 24 -13.72 -0.99 -5.71
CA PRO A 24 -12.56 -0.65 -4.89
C PRO A 24 -12.94 0.25 -3.73
N ASP A 25 -12.22 0.13 -2.60
CA ASP A 25 -12.32 1.02 -1.45
C ASP A 25 -11.06 1.85 -1.24
N TRP A 26 -9.94 1.44 -1.84
CA TRP A 26 -8.72 2.23 -1.95
C TRP A 26 -8.14 2.09 -3.35
N ILE A 27 -7.87 3.21 -3.98
CA ILE A 27 -7.33 3.32 -5.34
C ILE A 27 -6.02 4.10 -5.25
N TRP A 28 -4.94 3.50 -5.74
CA TRP A 28 -3.63 4.14 -5.85
C TRP A 28 -3.23 4.23 -7.31
N ILE A 29 -3.11 5.46 -7.84
CA ILE A 29 -2.84 5.74 -9.26
C ILE A 29 -1.42 6.27 -9.44
N LYS A 30 -0.78 5.87 -10.53
CA LYS A 30 0.51 6.41 -10.99
C LYS A 30 0.55 6.59 -12.50
N ASN A 31 0.99 7.78 -12.93
CA ASN A 31 1.39 8.02 -14.31
C ASN A 31 2.70 7.26 -14.59
N ARG A 32 2.69 6.40 -15.63
CA ARG A 32 3.84 5.58 -16.05
C ARG A 32 4.72 6.31 -17.06
N SER A 33 4.13 7.22 -17.84
CA SER A 33 4.80 7.92 -18.95
C SER A 33 5.61 9.12 -18.50
N HIS A 34 5.21 9.74 -17.39
CA HIS A 34 5.84 10.97 -16.90
C HIS A 34 6.10 10.94 -15.40
N ALA A 35 7.08 11.78 -15.00
CA ALA A 35 7.36 12.04 -13.59
C ALA A 35 6.24 12.91 -13.00
N ASP A 36 5.31 12.25 -12.31
CA ASP A 36 4.18 12.89 -11.64
C ASP A 36 3.91 12.24 -10.30
N HIS A 37 3.31 13.00 -9.37
CA HIS A 37 3.02 12.47 -8.04
C HIS A 37 1.95 11.38 -8.10
N HIS A 38 2.12 10.37 -7.25
CA HIS A 38 1.10 9.38 -7.02
C HIS A 38 -0.20 10.02 -6.50
N LYS A 39 -1.33 9.40 -6.80
CA LYS A 39 -2.63 9.78 -6.24
C LYS A 39 -3.24 8.58 -5.55
N ALA A 40 -3.63 8.75 -4.29
CA ALA A 40 -4.33 7.75 -3.50
C ALA A 40 -5.67 8.32 -3.04
N VAL A 41 -6.74 7.61 -3.32
CA VAL A 41 -8.11 7.97 -2.93
C VAL A 41 -8.74 6.76 -2.26
N ASP A 42 -9.35 6.96 -1.10
CA ASP A 42 -10.16 5.92 -0.45
C ASP A 42 -11.62 6.37 -0.29
N ARG A 43 -12.48 5.37 -0.31
CA ARG A 43 -13.92 5.56 -0.24
C ARG A 43 -14.38 6.09 1.12
N VAL A 44 -13.62 5.82 2.17
CA VAL A 44 -13.94 6.21 3.54
C VAL A 44 -13.89 7.73 3.71
N ARG A 45 -12.91 8.38 3.08
CA ARG A 45 -12.70 9.84 3.14
C ARG A 45 -13.24 10.59 1.93
N TRP A 46 -13.66 9.88 0.88
CA TRP A 46 -14.21 10.51 -0.33
C TRP A 46 -15.45 11.34 0.01
N VAL A 47 -15.44 12.59 -0.39
CA VAL A 47 -16.52 13.56 -0.08
C VAL A 47 -17.52 13.68 -1.24
N SER A 48 -16.99 13.87 -2.45
CA SER A 48 -17.82 14.07 -3.65
C SER A 48 -16.98 13.93 -4.93
N SER A 49 -17.63 13.98 -6.07
CA SER A 49 -16.97 14.02 -7.38
C SER A 49 -16.03 15.22 -7.57
N SER A 50 -16.25 16.32 -6.85
CA SER A 50 -15.40 17.52 -6.88
C SER A 50 -14.33 17.53 -5.78
N ASN A 51 -14.41 16.64 -4.80
CA ASN A 51 -13.45 16.52 -3.71
C ASN A 51 -13.23 15.05 -3.34
N SER A 52 -12.14 14.48 -3.81
CA SER A 52 -11.77 13.09 -3.54
C SER A 52 -10.98 12.91 -2.24
N ALA A 53 -10.68 13.96 -1.51
CA ALA A 53 -9.80 13.94 -0.33
C ALA A 53 -8.49 13.17 -0.60
N GLN A 54 -7.89 13.38 -1.80
CA GLN A 54 -6.75 12.61 -2.27
C GLN A 54 -5.50 12.85 -1.43
N LEU A 55 -4.68 11.83 -1.33
CA LEU A 55 -3.34 11.87 -0.77
C LEU A 55 -2.32 11.50 -1.85
N SER A 56 -1.07 11.92 -1.66
CA SER A 56 0.03 11.55 -2.53
C SER A 56 1.06 10.74 -1.71
N PRO A 57 1.20 9.41 -1.94
CA PRO A 57 2.11 8.57 -1.16
C PRO A 57 3.57 9.03 -1.15
N ASN A 58 4.03 9.65 -2.22
CA ASN A 58 5.37 10.21 -2.35
C ASN A 58 5.49 11.66 -1.86
N GLN A 59 4.51 12.17 -1.11
CA GLN A 59 4.53 13.53 -0.55
C GLN A 59 4.07 13.55 0.91
N THR A 60 4.51 14.58 1.63
CA THR A 60 4.12 14.81 3.02
C THR A 60 2.85 15.66 3.17
N SER A 61 2.34 16.26 2.11
CA SER A 61 1.20 17.17 2.11
C SER A 61 -0.03 16.56 2.79
N ALA A 62 -0.85 17.42 3.39
CA ALA A 62 -2.19 17.09 3.84
C ALA A 62 -3.08 16.65 2.67
N ALA A 63 -4.28 16.14 2.97
CA ALA A 63 -5.23 15.72 1.95
C ALA A 63 -5.63 16.91 1.05
N GLY A 64 -5.56 16.70 -0.25
CA GLY A 64 -6.00 17.68 -1.24
C GLY A 64 -7.50 17.57 -1.52
N THR A 65 -8.06 18.63 -2.10
CA THR A 65 -9.50 18.74 -2.37
C THR A 65 -9.85 18.52 -3.84
N GLN A 66 -8.91 18.09 -4.68
CA GLN A 66 -9.18 17.83 -6.11
C GLN A 66 -10.16 16.66 -6.27
N GLY A 67 -11.10 16.80 -7.18
CA GLY A 67 -11.96 15.70 -7.62
C GLY A 67 -11.22 14.82 -8.62
N ILE A 68 -10.87 13.62 -8.21
CA ILE A 68 -10.20 12.61 -9.05
C ILE A 68 -11.18 11.52 -9.43
N ILE A 69 -11.95 11.05 -8.46
CA ILE A 69 -12.92 9.97 -8.60
C ILE A 69 -14.33 10.56 -8.55
N THR A 70 -15.12 10.29 -9.58
CA THR A 70 -16.54 10.65 -9.61
C THR A 70 -17.44 9.61 -8.97
N SER A 71 -17.07 8.34 -9.11
CA SER A 71 -17.81 7.21 -8.53
C SER A 71 -16.91 5.99 -8.29
N PHE A 72 -17.24 5.23 -7.26
CA PHE A 72 -16.72 3.88 -7.02
C PHE A 72 -17.76 2.91 -7.56
N ASP A 73 -17.46 2.26 -8.68
CA ASP A 73 -18.40 1.43 -9.42
C ASP A 73 -18.27 -0.04 -9.00
N SER A 74 -19.28 -0.85 -9.29
CA SER A 74 -19.32 -2.27 -8.87
C SER A 74 -18.17 -3.12 -9.42
N ASP A 75 -17.57 -2.68 -10.54
CA ASP A 75 -16.46 -3.36 -11.23
C ASP A 75 -15.28 -2.40 -11.51
N GLY A 76 -15.13 -1.35 -10.72
CA GLY A 76 -14.08 -0.36 -10.93
C GLY A 76 -14.42 1.02 -10.40
N PHE A 77 -14.09 2.05 -11.17
CA PHE A 77 -14.31 3.44 -10.77
C PHE A 77 -14.35 4.37 -11.99
N THR A 78 -14.93 5.55 -11.79
CA THR A 78 -14.97 6.57 -12.84
C THR A 78 -14.09 7.78 -12.44
N LEU A 79 -13.21 8.18 -13.36
CA LEU A 79 -12.34 9.34 -13.23
C LEU A 79 -13.04 10.62 -13.71
N THR A 80 -12.68 11.76 -13.11
CA THR A 80 -13.01 13.08 -13.63
C THR A 80 -12.17 13.40 -14.88
N THR A 81 -12.48 14.52 -15.54
CA THR A 81 -11.51 15.22 -16.39
C THR A 81 -10.25 15.46 -15.59
N GLY A 82 -9.07 15.17 -16.16
CA GLY A 82 -7.84 15.07 -15.39
C GLY A 82 -6.68 15.85 -15.96
N ASP A 83 -5.64 15.86 -15.14
CA ASP A 83 -4.31 16.30 -15.49
C ASP A 83 -3.35 15.11 -15.61
N ARG A 84 -2.05 15.38 -15.65
CA ARG A 84 -1.01 14.35 -15.71
C ARG A 84 -1.05 13.35 -14.55
N GLY A 85 -1.58 13.75 -13.40
CA GLY A 85 -1.55 12.91 -12.19
C GLY A 85 -2.49 11.71 -12.25
N TRP A 86 -3.59 11.76 -13.04
CA TRP A 86 -4.58 10.67 -13.07
C TRP A 86 -5.28 10.42 -14.41
N ASN A 87 -5.39 11.40 -15.32
CA ASN A 87 -6.16 11.24 -16.56
C ASN A 87 -5.76 12.29 -17.62
N SER A 88 -4.49 12.29 -18.02
CA SER A 88 -3.93 13.24 -18.98
C SER A 88 -4.58 13.13 -20.36
N SER A 89 -4.79 14.26 -21.02
CA SER A 89 -5.25 14.34 -22.40
C SER A 89 -4.18 13.98 -23.44
N ASN A 90 -2.93 13.78 -23.02
CA ASN A 90 -1.80 13.51 -23.91
C ASN A 90 -1.65 12.02 -24.28
N GLY A 91 -2.59 11.16 -23.88
CA GLY A 91 -2.47 9.73 -24.12
C GLY A 91 -1.46 9.03 -23.22
N ASP A 92 -1.14 9.61 -22.06
CA ASP A 92 -0.23 9.01 -21.09
C ASP A 92 -0.76 7.66 -20.58
N ASN A 93 0.16 6.76 -20.28
CA ASN A 93 -0.16 5.47 -19.71
C ASN A 93 -0.17 5.54 -18.18
N PHE A 94 -1.15 4.92 -17.59
CA PHE A 94 -1.35 4.86 -16.13
C PHE A 94 -1.46 3.43 -15.65
N VAL A 95 -1.22 3.26 -14.36
CA VAL A 95 -1.61 2.08 -13.60
C VAL A 95 -2.40 2.53 -12.37
N SER A 96 -3.44 1.79 -12.02
CA SER A 96 -4.08 1.87 -10.72
C SER A 96 -3.98 0.53 -10.01
N TRP A 97 -3.66 0.56 -8.71
CA TRP A 97 -3.77 -0.59 -7.82
C TRP A 97 -4.98 -0.36 -6.92
N ASN A 98 -5.80 -1.38 -6.79
CA ASN A 98 -7.14 -1.27 -6.22
C ASN A 98 -7.31 -2.29 -5.11
N TRP A 99 -7.69 -1.86 -3.91
CA TRP A 99 -7.95 -2.72 -2.76
C TRP A 99 -9.42 -2.67 -2.36
N LYS A 100 -9.94 -3.82 -1.91
CA LYS A 100 -11.29 -3.97 -1.40
C LYS A 100 -11.29 -4.03 0.13
N ALA A 101 -12.06 -3.16 0.75
CA ALA A 101 -12.46 -3.21 2.16
C ALA A 101 -13.97 -3.48 2.27
N ASN A 102 -14.72 -2.63 2.93
CA ASN A 102 -16.17 -2.78 3.15
C ASN A 102 -16.93 -1.44 3.02
N GLY A 103 -16.72 -0.76 1.91
CA GLY A 103 -17.40 0.51 1.65
C GLY A 103 -16.96 1.63 2.59
N GLN A 104 -17.91 2.48 3.00
CA GLN A 104 -17.63 3.57 3.93
C GLN A 104 -17.28 3.07 5.34
N GLY A 105 -17.76 1.92 5.71
CA GLY A 105 -17.61 1.41 7.07
C GLY A 105 -18.48 2.14 8.10
N SER A 106 -18.15 1.93 9.36
CA SER A 106 -18.82 2.54 10.53
C SER A 106 -17.79 2.81 11.63
N SER A 107 -18.20 3.52 12.69
CA SER A 107 -17.34 3.71 13.86
C SER A 107 -16.99 2.37 14.50
N ASN A 108 -15.73 2.23 14.92
CA ASN A 108 -15.21 1.08 15.65
C ASN A 108 -14.79 1.54 17.06
N THR A 109 -15.20 0.83 18.07
CA THR A 109 -14.98 1.14 19.49
C THR A 109 -14.09 0.12 20.20
N ASP A 110 -13.42 -0.79 19.47
CA ASP A 110 -12.51 -1.79 20.04
C ASP A 110 -11.26 -1.15 20.67
N GLY A 111 -10.85 0.01 20.15
CA GLY A 111 -9.72 0.78 20.66
C GLY A 111 -10.11 1.80 21.71
N THR A 112 -9.11 2.38 22.40
CA THR A 112 -9.33 3.49 23.35
C THR A 112 -9.69 4.80 22.65
N ILE A 113 -9.38 4.92 21.36
CA ILE A 113 -9.77 6.02 20.47
C ILE A 113 -10.80 5.47 19.49
N ASN A 114 -12.03 5.94 19.60
CA ASN A 114 -13.08 5.56 18.66
C ASN A 114 -12.74 6.08 17.25
N THR A 115 -12.86 5.21 16.24
CA THR A 115 -12.71 5.64 14.86
C THR A 115 -13.93 6.43 14.41
N THR A 116 -13.75 7.38 13.51
CA THR A 116 -14.88 7.99 12.79
C THR A 116 -15.51 6.94 11.89
N TYR A 117 -14.67 6.25 11.15
CA TYR A 117 -15.05 5.12 10.30
C TYR A 117 -13.96 4.04 10.34
N THR A 118 -14.37 2.80 10.31
CA THR A 118 -13.53 1.63 9.99
C THR A 118 -14.23 0.82 8.91
N SER A 119 -13.60 0.73 7.77
CA SER A 119 -14.01 -0.11 6.63
C SER A 119 -13.08 -1.31 6.59
N ALA A 120 -13.56 -2.50 6.91
CA ALA A 120 -12.73 -3.69 7.05
C ALA A 120 -13.30 -4.88 6.27
N SER A 121 -12.41 -5.61 5.61
CA SER A 121 -12.72 -6.89 4.96
C SER A 121 -11.78 -7.98 5.47
N THR A 122 -12.31 -8.89 6.24
CA THR A 122 -11.57 -10.07 6.73
C THR A 122 -11.17 -11.00 5.57
N THR A 123 -11.92 -11.00 4.48
CA THR A 123 -11.62 -11.79 3.27
C THR A 123 -10.39 -11.27 2.53
N SER A 124 -10.20 -9.96 2.48
CA SER A 124 -9.02 -9.34 1.84
C SER A 124 -7.87 -9.13 2.81
N GLY A 125 -8.12 -9.19 4.12
CA GLY A 125 -7.14 -8.82 5.13
C GLY A 125 -6.79 -7.34 5.11
N PHE A 126 -7.69 -6.48 4.63
CA PHE A 126 -7.45 -5.05 4.45
C PHE A 126 -8.50 -4.19 5.16
N SER A 127 -8.06 -3.17 5.86
CA SER A 127 -8.96 -2.18 6.45
C SER A 127 -8.44 -0.76 6.34
N ILE A 128 -9.39 0.18 6.38
CA ILE A 128 -9.18 1.63 6.39
C ILE A 128 -9.85 2.17 7.63
N SER A 129 -9.08 2.77 8.54
CA SER A 129 -9.61 3.40 9.75
C SER A 129 -9.29 4.89 9.76
N THR A 130 -10.24 5.72 10.17
CA THR A 130 -10.07 7.19 10.30
C THR A 130 -10.36 7.61 11.73
N TRP A 131 -9.54 8.52 12.28
CA TRP A 131 -9.72 9.04 13.64
C TRP A 131 -9.23 10.48 13.78
N THR A 132 -9.64 11.13 14.86
CA THR A 132 -9.05 12.38 15.32
C THR A 132 -8.05 12.08 16.43
N GLY A 133 -6.84 12.59 16.29
CA GLY A 133 -5.76 12.38 17.25
C GLY A 133 -6.06 13.03 18.61
N THR A 134 -5.62 12.38 19.66
CA THR A 134 -5.84 12.80 21.05
C THR A 134 -4.64 13.43 21.71
N GLY A 135 -3.44 13.31 21.13
CA GLY A 135 -2.18 13.73 21.73
C GLY A 135 -1.72 12.85 22.91
N SER A 136 -2.34 11.69 23.09
CA SER A 136 -2.03 10.72 24.15
C SER A 136 -1.88 9.34 23.57
N ASN A 137 -1.18 8.46 24.26
CA ASN A 137 -1.11 7.04 23.89
C ASN A 137 -2.51 6.45 23.80
N GLY A 138 -2.77 5.71 22.74
CA GLY A 138 -4.07 5.11 22.50
C GLY A 138 -4.02 3.93 21.53
N THR A 139 -5.16 3.31 21.33
CA THR A 139 -5.33 2.19 20.40
C THR A 139 -6.47 2.48 19.44
N ILE A 140 -6.35 1.98 18.23
CA ILE A 140 -7.32 2.15 17.13
C ILE A 140 -7.84 0.78 16.71
N GLY A 141 -9.16 0.60 16.68
CA GLY A 141 -9.79 -0.60 16.16
C GLY A 141 -9.68 -0.70 14.64
N HIS A 142 -9.26 -1.87 14.13
CA HIS A 142 -9.09 -2.08 12.68
C HIS A 142 -10.09 -3.06 12.06
N GLY A 143 -10.87 -3.80 12.86
CA GLY A 143 -11.96 -4.66 12.43
C GLY A 143 -11.58 -5.88 11.57
N LEU A 144 -10.31 -6.28 11.51
CA LEU A 144 -9.85 -7.40 10.66
C LEU A 144 -10.01 -8.78 11.30
N GLY A 145 -10.10 -8.85 12.64
CA GLY A 145 -10.12 -10.12 13.36
C GLY A 145 -8.83 -10.93 13.27
N ALA A 146 -7.80 -10.40 12.61
CA ALA A 146 -6.48 -10.99 12.45
C ALA A 146 -5.40 -9.92 12.68
N VAL A 147 -4.22 -10.31 13.15
CA VAL A 147 -3.13 -9.38 13.45
C VAL A 147 -2.59 -8.73 12.19
N PRO A 148 -2.64 -7.40 12.03
CA PRO A 148 -1.99 -6.72 10.92
C PRO A 148 -0.47 -6.92 10.95
N LYS A 149 0.10 -7.17 9.78
CA LYS A 149 1.55 -7.30 9.59
C LYS A 149 2.20 -6.03 9.04
N MET A 150 1.39 -5.14 8.48
CA MET A 150 1.82 -3.82 8.02
C MET A 150 0.71 -2.80 8.28
N LEU A 151 1.11 -1.61 8.72
CA LEU A 151 0.26 -0.42 8.85
C LEU A 151 0.89 0.70 8.05
N ILE A 152 0.05 1.48 7.38
CA ILE A 152 0.46 2.74 6.72
C ILE A 152 -0.46 3.82 7.26
N ILE A 153 0.10 4.80 7.98
CA ILE A 153 -0.67 5.89 8.61
C ILE A 153 -0.28 7.23 8.01
N LYS A 154 -1.27 8.07 7.77
CA LYS A 154 -1.07 9.44 7.26
C LYS A 154 -1.94 10.43 8.01
N SER A 155 -1.35 11.54 8.46
CA SER A 155 -2.11 12.71 8.86
C SER A 155 -2.78 13.32 7.62
N THR A 156 -4.09 13.51 7.67
CA THR A 156 -4.89 14.04 6.55
C THR A 156 -5.09 15.54 6.62
N SER A 157 -4.92 16.14 7.80
CA SER A 157 -5.11 17.57 8.05
C SER A 157 -3.81 18.35 8.24
N ASN A 158 -2.65 17.67 8.26
CA ASN A 158 -1.34 18.30 8.46
C ASN A 158 -0.29 17.70 7.52
N THR A 159 0.77 18.50 7.27
CA THR A 159 1.93 18.07 6.49
C THR A 159 2.81 17.16 7.36
N GLN A 160 2.75 15.84 7.08
CA GLN A 160 3.52 14.81 7.78
C GLN A 160 3.92 13.68 6.82
N ALA A 161 4.97 12.96 7.14
CA ALA A 161 5.33 11.76 6.40
C ALA A 161 4.27 10.66 6.54
N TRP A 162 4.29 9.73 5.62
CA TRP A 162 3.53 8.48 5.70
C TRP A 162 4.28 7.51 6.62
N MET A 163 3.73 7.24 7.79
CA MET A 163 4.34 6.38 8.78
C MET A 163 4.02 4.92 8.51
N VAL A 164 5.03 4.05 8.66
CA VAL A 164 4.89 2.63 8.37
C VAL A 164 5.35 1.79 9.56
N TYR A 165 4.45 0.92 10.05
CA TYR A 165 4.79 -0.25 10.84
C TYR A 165 4.90 -1.45 9.91
N HIS A 166 5.87 -2.32 10.16
CA HIS A 166 6.00 -3.59 9.47
C HIS A 166 6.59 -4.64 10.41
N VAL A 167 6.04 -5.86 10.35
CA VAL A 167 6.41 -6.97 11.23
C VAL A 167 7.90 -7.37 11.16
N GLY A 168 8.57 -7.11 10.04
CA GLY A 168 9.99 -7.44 9.87
C GLY A 168 10.92 -6.67 10.80
N PRO A 169 10.94 -5.31 10.75
CA PRO A 169 11.68 -4.49 11.72
C PRO A 169 11.06 -4.46 13.12
N GLY A 170 9.75 -4.73 13.27
CA GLY A 170 9.08 -4.85 14.56
C GLY A 170 8.55 -3.53 15.15
N ASN A 171 8.04 -3.62 16.38
CA ASN A 171 7.24 -2.56 17.04
C ASN A 171 8.05 -1.40 17.62
N ASN A 172 9.34 -1.54 17.81
CA ASN A 172 10.24 -0.47 18.23
C ASN A 172 10.94 0.23 17.05
N SER A 173 10.49 -0.05 15.85
CA SER A 173 10.99 0.56 14.61
C SER A 173 9.86 1.22 13.84
N GLU A 174 10.13 2.38 13.26
CA GLU A 174 9.19 3.05 12.36
C GLU A 174 9.86 3.35 11.02
N GLY A 175 9.12 3.12 9.96
CA GLY A 175 9.48 3.52 8.62
C GLY A 175 8.64 4.67 8.13
N GLN A 176 9.08 5.23 7.01
CA GLN A 176 8.32 6.23 6.26
C GLN A 176 8.34 5.84 4.78
N ILE A 177 7.32 6.28 4.03
CA ILE A 177 7.37 6.18 2.56
C ILE A 177 8.32 7.26 2.03
N THR A 178 9.61 7.09 2.34
CA THR A 178 10.74 7.90 1.91
C THR A 178 11.90 6.97 1.54
N ASN A 179 13.04 7.52 1.14
CA ASN A 179 14.23 6.71 0.90
C ASN A 179 15.03 6.39 2.18
N GLY A 180 14.62 6.90 3.34
CA GLY A 180 15.28 6.65 4.62
C GLY A 180 15.23 5.18 5.07
N ALA A 181 16.17 4.80 5.94
CA ALA A 181 16.08 3.57 6.72
C ALA A 181 14.93 3.65 7.73
N PHE A 182 14.50 2.52 8.27
CA PHE A 182 13.62 2.52 9.43
C PHE A 182 14.40 3.03 10.63
N SER A 183 13.77 3.88 11.42
CA SER A 183 14.33 4.36 12.69
C SER A 183 14.24 3.24 13.72
N ALA A 184 15.33 2.91 14.35
CA ALA A 184 15.32 2.05 15.54
C ALA A 184 14.96 2.89 16.77
N SER A 185 14.38 2.25 17.78
CA SER A 185 13.97 2.90 19.04
C SER A 185 12.85 3.93 18.87
N SER A 186 11.93 3.69 17.95
CA SER A 186 10.72 4.51 17.80
C SER A 186 9.66 4.12 18.82
N THR A 187 9.00 5.13 19.36
CA THR A 187 7.85 4.95 20.26
C THR A 187 6.50 5.12 19.55
N ALA A 188 6.48 5.28 18.23
CA ALA A 188 5.26 5.53 17.47
C ALA A 188 4.18 4.45 17.71
N TRP A 189 4.60 3.21 17.93
CA TRP A 189 3.75 2.04 18.16
C TRP A 189 3.69 1.62 19.63
N GLN A 190 4.17 2.46 20.57
CA GLN A 190 4.23 2.19 22.02
C GLN A 190 4.99 0.89 22.37
N ASP A 191 6.03 0.55 21.60
CA ASP A 191 6.80 -0.70 21.73
C ASP A 191 5.91 -1.95 21.82
N THR A 192 4.76 -1.91 21.14
CA THR A 192 3.73 -2.98 21.23
C THR A 192 3.25 -3.36 19.84
N ASP A 193 3.26 -4.66 19.55
CA ASP A 193 2.75 -5.19 18.29
C ASP A 193 1.22 -5.07 18.20
N PRO A 194 0.66 -4.86 17.00
CA PRO A 194 -0.77 -4.92 16.80
C PRO A 194 -1.37 -6.25 17.29
N THR A 195 -2.60 -6.21 17.76
CA THR A 195 -3.39 -7.39 18.09
C THR A 195 -4.34 -7.76 16.96
N ASN A 196 -5.21 -8.74 17.15
CA ASN A 196 -6.27 -9.05 16.19
C ASN A 196 -7.46 -8.07 16.23
N GLN A 197 -7.44 -7.07 17.12
CA GLN A 197 -8.52 -6.09 17.29
C GLN A 197 -8.01 -4.66 17.07
N VAL A 198 -6.82 -4.31 17.59
CA VAL A 198 -6.32 -2.94 17.62
C VAL A 198 -4.86 -2.85 17.19
N PHE A 199 -4.47 -1.67 16.74
CA PHE A 199 -3.08 -1.23 16.67
C PHE A 199 -2.84 -0.02 17.59
N TYR A 200 -1.59 0.22 17.93
CA TYR A 200 -1.17 1.23 18.89
C TYR A 200 -0.69 2.49 18.21
N VAL A 201 -1.02 3.66 18.77
CA VAL A 201 -0.57 4.97 18.31
C VAL A 201 -0.10 5.81 19.49
N SER A 202 1.09 6.37 19.39
CA SER A 202 1.70 7.13 20.50
C SER A 202 1.37 8.61 20.40
N GLY A 203 1.05 9.23 21.51
CA GLY A 203 0.98 10.67 21.64
C GLY A 203 2.34 11.36 21.60
N SER A 204 3.43 10.63 21.90
CA SER A 204 4.79 11.16 21.90
C SER A 204 5.48 11.16 20.53
N ALA A 205 4.90 10.49 19.54
CA ALA A 205 5.39 10.49 18.15
C ALA A 205 5.13 11.82 17.41
N GLY A 206 4.82 12.88 18.13
CA GLY A 206 4.50 14.19 17.56
C GLY A 206 3.26 14.13 16.67
N ASP A 207 3.27 14.89 15.58
CA ASP A 207 2.13 14.97 14.65
C ASP A 207 1.97 13.74 13.74
N SER A 208 2.87 12.76 13.85
CA SER A 208 2.99 11.71 12.84
C SER A 208 1.85 10.69 12.88
N VAL A 209 1.38 10.29 14.06
CA VAL A 209 0.37 9.22 14.20
C VAL A 209 -0.83 9.56 15.08
N ASN A 210 -0.72 10.47 16.07
CA ASN A 210 -1.82 10.76 17.00
C ASN A 210 -1.77 12.12 17.70
N ALA A 211 -1.25 13.18 17.08
CA ALA A 211 -1.26 14.52 17.69
C ALA A 211 -2.69 15.05 17.86
N SER A 212 -2.91 15.81 18.93
CA SER A 212 -4.23 16.32 19.32
C SER A 212 -4.87 17.18 18.24
N GLY A 213 -6.10 16.87 17.88
CA GLY A 213 -6.94 17.65 16.97
C GLY A 213 -6.66 17.43 15.47
N TYR A 214 -5.58 16.75 15.10
CA TYR A 214 -5.36 16.38 13.69
C TYR A 214 -6.14 15.13 13.31
N THR A 215 -6.51 15.03 12.04
CA THR A 215 -7.20 13.85 11.51
C THR A 215 -6.21 12.91 10.81
N TYR A 216 -6.49 11.62 10.91
CA TYR A 216 -5.64 10.55 10.41
C TYR A 216 -6.42 9.53 9.60
N VAL A 217 -5.73 8.86 8.71
CA VAL A 217 -6.14 7.61 8.08
C VAL A 217 -5.06 6.55 8.29
N GLY A 218 -5.48 5.35 8.65
CA GLY A 218 -4.64 4.16 8.77
C GLY A 218 -5.13 3.06 7.84
N TYR A 219 -4.21 2.51 7.05
CA TYR A 219 -4.42 1.35 6.20
C TYR A 219 -3.74 0.16 6.86
N ALA A 220 -4.51 -0.85 7.26
CA ALA A 220 -4.01 -2.03 7.94
C ALA A 220 -4.11 -3.27 7.04
N PHE A 221 -3.04 -4.07 7.01
CA PHE A 221 -2.92 -5.25 6.18
C PHE A 221 -2.59 -6.47 7.04
N ALA A 222 -3.50 -7.45 7.07
CA ALA A 222 -3.31 -8.77 7.64
C ALA A 222 -3.09 -9.80 6.54
N GLU A 223 -2.34 -10.84 6.83
CA GLU A 223 -2.13 -11.93 5.87
C GLU A 223 -3.40 -12.76 5.67
N VAL A 224 -3.68 -13.08 4.42
CA VAL A 224 -4.70 -14.05 4.01
C VAL A 224 -4.02 -15.18 3.24
N LYS A 225 -4.19 -16.41 3.74
CA LYS A 225 -3.56 -17.60 3.17
C LYS A 225 -3.87 -17.76 1.68
N GLY A 226 -2.84 -17.93 0.86
CA GLY A 226 -2.98 -18.05 -0.60
C GLY A 226 -3.29 -16.76 -1.35
N PHE A 227 -3.34 -15.62 -0.64
CA PHE A 227 -3.67 -14.33 -1.25
C PHE A 227 -2.68 -13.22 -0.91
N SER A 228 -2.29 -13.08 0.36
CA SER A 228 -1.34 -12.04 0.77
C SER A 228 -0.27 -12.59 1.70
N LYS A 229 0.95 -12.05 1.56
CA LYS A 229 2.09 -12.37 2.41
C LYS A 229 2.89 -11.12 2.69
N ILE A 230 3.20 -10.90 3.97
CA ILE A 230 3.94 -9.75 4.47
C ILE A 230 5.06 -10.25 5.37
N GLY A 231 6.31 -9.94 5.02
CA GLY A 231 7.45 -10.49 5.74
C GLY A 231 8.75 -9.81 5.37
N SER A 232 9.85 -10.46 5.69
CA SER A 232 11.20 -9.95 5.41
C SER A 232 12.08 -11.03 4.82
N TYR A 233 13.16 -10.61 4.17
CA TYR A 233 14.23 -11.49 3.70
C TYR A 233 15.58 -10.82 3.85
N THR A 234 16.64 -11.63 3.78
CA THR A 234 18.03 -11.15 3.78
C THR A 234 18.59 -11.26 2.36
N GLY A 235 19.21 -10.17 1.88
CA GLY A 235 19.88 -10.15 0.60
C GLY A 235 21.17 -10.99 0.62
N ASN A 236 21.51 -11.57 -0.53
CA ASN A 236 22.73 -12.41 -0.69
C ASN A 236 23.79 -11.76 -1.57
N GLY A 237 23.58 -10.54 -2.06
CA GLY A 237 24.52 -9.80 -2.91
C GLY A 237 24.71 -10.38 -4.32
N ASN A 238 23.86 -11.29 -4.75
CA ASN A 238 24.02 -12.00 -6.01
C ASN A 238 22.82 -11.79 -6.95
N ALA A 239 23.08 -11.78 -8.27
CA ALA A 239 22.03 -11.74 -9.28
C ALA A 239 21.21 -13.05 -9.35
N ASP A 240 21.77 -14.19 -8.92
CA ASP A 240 21.00 -15.37 -8.53
C ASP A 240 20.57 -15.23 -7.07
N GLY A 241 19.71 -14.25 -6.85
CA GLY A 241 19.37 -13.69 -5.55
C GLY A 241 18.48 -14.57 -4.68
N THR A 242 18.05 -14.01 -3.56
CA THR A 242 17.17 -14.67 -2.60
C THR A 242 15.83 -15.04 -3.24
N PHE A 243 15.40 -16.28 -3.03
CA PHE A 243 14.02 -16.69 -3.29
C PHE A 243 13.17 -16.44 -2.06
N VAL A 244 12.04 -15.77 -2.24
CA VAL A 244 11.08 -15.45 -1.17
C VAL A 244 9.80 -16.23 -1.40
N TYR A 245 9.53 -17.18 -0.53
CA TYR A 245 8.33 -18.01 -0.58
C TYR A 245 7.13 -17.25 -0.04
N THR A 246 6.07 -17.13 -0.84
CA THR A 246 4.79 -16.52 -0.43
C THR A 246 3.66 -17.53 -0.27
N GLY A 247 3.81 -18.73 -0.87
CA GLY A 247 2.78 -19.76 -0.92
C GLY A 247 1.74 -19.56 -2.03
N PHE A 248 1.99 -18.58 -2.91
CA PHE A 248 1.18 -18.28 -4.10
C PHE A 248 2.05 -17.54 -5.12
N LYS A 249 1.55 -17.41 -6.34
CA LYS A 249 2.15 -16.57 -7.37
C LYS A 249 1.76 -15.11 -7.15
N PRO A 250 2.73 -14.23 -6.82
CA PRO A 250 2.41 -12.82 -6.65
C PRO A 250 2.01 -12.18 -7.99
N SER A 251 1.02 -11.30 -7.94
CA SER A 251 0.70 -10.36 -9.02
C SER A 251 1.21 -8.96 -8.73
N TRP A 252 1.40 -8.63 -7.48
CA TRP A 252 1.94 -7.36 -7.03
C TRP A 252 2.87 -7.56 -5.83
N VAL A 253 4.01 -6.86 -5.84
CA VAL A 253 5.00 -6.91 -4.75
C VAL A 253 5.55 -5.51 -4.50
N MET A 254 5.65 -5.12 -3.24
CA MET A 254 6.39 -3.94 -2.79
C MET A 254 7.53 -4.36 -1.88
N ILE A 255 8.72 -3.82 -2.12
CA ILE A 255 9.95 -4.18 -1.39
C ILE A 255 10.68 -2.91 -0.94
N LYS A 256 11.20 -2.93 0.29
CA LYS A 256 12.04 -1.87 0.84
C LYS A 256 13.19 -2.47 1.64
N ARG A 257 14.41 -2.02 1.39
CA ARG A 257 15.51 -2.23 2.34
C ARG A 257 15.30 -1.31 3.53
N TYR A 258 15.27 -1.86 4.75
CA TYR A 258 14.94 -1.10 5.94
C TYR A 258 16.11 -0.84 6.90
N ASP A 259 17.23 -1.53 6.74
CA ASP A 259 18.42 -1.39 7.56
C ASP A 259 19.42 -0.34 7.04
N SER A 260 19.13 0.30 5.90
CA SER A 260 19.98 1.34 5.30
C SER A 260 19.14 2.43 4.64
N GLY A 261 19.63 3.66 4.65
CA GLY A 261 19.01 4.81 3.99
C GLY A 261 19.37 4.93 2.51
N THR A 262 18.78 5.93 1.85
CA THR A 262 18.98 6.29 0.43
C THR A 262 18.48 5.25 -0.57
N LEU A 263 17.58 4.37 -0.17
CA LEU A 263 17.01 3.33 -1.02
C LEU A 263 15.48 3.46 -1.10
N ASP A 264 14.91 3.13 -2.25
CA ASP A 264 13.52 3.42 -2.54
C ASP A 264 12.58 2.25 -2.22
N TRP A 265 11.28 2.54 -2.16
CA TRP A 265 10.21 1.56 -2.07
C TRP A 265 9.87 1.05 -3.47
N ASN A 266 10.41 -0.10 -3.84
CA ASN A 266 10.24 -0.70 -5.17
C ASN A 266 8.88 -1.38 -5.29
N MET A 267 8.15 -1.12 -6.37
CA MET A 267 6.83 -1.69 -6.66
C MET A 267 6.85 -2.40 -8.01
N TYR A 268 6.41 -3.64 -8.02
CA TYR A 268 6.32 -4.51 -9.19
C TYR A 268 4.92 -5.10 -9.33
N ASP A 269 4.46 -5.30 -10.55
CA ASP A 269 3.24 -6.02 -10.85
C ASP A 269 3.34 -6.78 -12.18
N ASN A 270 2.45 -7.75 -12.38
CA ASN A 270 2.47 -8.64 -13.53
C ASN A 270 1.74 -8.10 -14.77
N LYS A 271 1.19 -6.89 -14.72
CA LYS A 271 0.38 -6.32 -15.82
C LYS A 271 1.13 -5.31 -16.67
N ARG A 272 2.12 -4.61 -16.10
CA ARG A 272 2.75 -3.48 -16.79
C ARG A 272 3.62 -3.88 -17.97
N LEU A 273 4.56 -4.78 -17.82
CA LEU A 273 5.54 -5.10 -18.87
C LEU A 273 5.66 -6.59 -19.18
N GLY A 274 4.63 -7.34 -18.86
CA GLY A 274 4.66 -8.78 -19.09
C GLY A 274 5.34 -9.53 -17.95
N TYR A 275 5.78 -10.72 -18.26
CA TYR A 275 6.17 -11.73 -17.30
C TYR A 275 7.68 -11.88 -17.28
N ASN A 276 8.28 -11.85 -16.12
CA ASN A 276 9.68 -12.13 -15.84
C ASN A 276 10.68 -11.60 -16.90
N GLY A 277 11.58 -10.73 -16.48
CA GLY A 277 12.54 -10.06 -17.37
C GLY A 277 12.04 -8.74 -17.98
N GLY A 278 10.77 -8.38 -17.79
CA GLY A 278 10.18 -7.12 -18.21
C GLY A 278 9.66 -6.24 -17.07
N ASP A 279 10.03 -6.54 -15.84
CA ASP A 279 9.57 -5.88 -14.62
C ASP A 279 10.20 -4.50 -14.42
N ALA A 280 9.54 -3.47 -14.95
CA ALA A 280 9.94 -2.09 -14.70
C ALA A 280 9.49 -1.64 -13.30
N PRO A 281 10.41 -1.23 -12.42
CA PRO A 281 10.02 -0.72 -11.12
C PRO A 281 9.31 0.62 -11.22
N LEU A 282 8.30 0.80 -10.37
CA LEU A 282 7.82 2.10 -9.90
C LEU A 282 8.20 2.24 -8.42
N PHE A 283 8.31 3.47 -7.94
CA PHE A 283 8.79 3.73 -6.59
C PHE A 283 7.73 4.49 -5.81
N ALA A 284 7.24 3.91 -4.71
CA ALA A 284 6.16 4.51 -3.91
C ALA A 284 6.51 5.89 -3.34
N ASN A 285 7.79 6.16 -3.12
CA ASN A 285 8.31 7.41 -2.56
C ASN A 285 8.81 8.42 -3.60
N LEU A 286 8.75 8.11 -4.90
CA LEU A 286 9.23 8.98 -5.97
C LEU A 286 8.12 9.34 -6.96
N SER A 287 8.29 10.46 -7.65
CA SER A 287 7.41 10.86 -8.74
C SER A 287 7.82 10.29 -10.10
N ASN A 288 8.96 9.64 -10.21
CA ASN A 288 9.55 9.18 -11.46
C ASN A 288 8.56 8.44 -12.36
N ALA A 289 8.72 8.58 -13.67
CA ALA A 289 8.09 7.71 -14.65
C ALA A 289 8.55 6.25 -14.44
N GLU A 290 7.90 5.33 -15.15
CA GLU A 290 8.31 3.92 -15.14
C GLU A 290 9.76 3.78 -15.57
N SER A 291 10.54 3.05 -14.79
CA SER A 291 11.95 2.83 -15.05
C SER A 291 12.14 1.83 -16.19
N ASN A 292 13.19 2.02 -16.99
CA ASN A 292 13.63 1.04 -17.97
C ASN A 292 14.66 0.03 -17.42
N ASP A 293 14.81 -0.02 -16.11
CA ASP A 293 15.73 -0.93 -15.41
C ASP A 293 15.01 -2.25 -15.12
N TYR A 294 15.05 -3.14 -16.08
CA TYR A 294 14.31 -4.41 -16.09
C TYR A 294 15.08 -5.55 -15.44
N GLY A 295 14.38 -6.67 -15.18
CA GLY A 295 14.99 -7.94 -14.79
C GLY A 295 15.48 -7.98 -13.36
N ARG A 296 14.87 -7.21 -12.46
CA ARG A 296 15.27 -7.17 -11.04
C ARG A 296 14.63 -8.27 -10.20
N ILE A 297 13.42 -8.72 -10.57
CA ILE A 297 12.72 -9.82 -9.88
C ILE A 297 12.03 -10.75 -10.88
N ASP A 298 11.85 -12.01 -10.50
CA ASP A 298 10.94 -12.95 -11.15
C ASP A 298 9.76 -13.23 -10.23
N LEU A 299 8.54 -13.10 -10.75
CA LEU A 299 7.32 -13.57 -10.09
C LEU A 299 7.10 -15.04 -10.47
N VAL A 300 7.25 -15.95 -9.50
CA VAL A 300 7.17 -17.40 -9.74
C VAL A 300 5.95 -18.01 -9.07
N SER A 301 5.62 -19.26 -9.37
CA SER A 301 4.37 -19.92 -8.98
C SER A 301 4.07 -19.92 -7.47
N ASN A 302 5.08 -19.81 -6.63
CA ASN A 302 4.95 -19.89 -5.18
C ASN A 302 5.72 -18.79 -4.42
N GLY A 303 6.11 -17.72 -5.12
CA GLY A 303 6.85 -16.61 -4.53
C GLY A 303 7.44 -15.68 -5.56
N PHE A 304 8.51 -15.02 -5.17
CA PHE A 304 9.31 -14.19 -6.09
C PHE A 304 10.81 -14.45 -5.85
N LYS A 305 11.59 -14.23 -6.88
CA LYS A 305 13.05 -14.38 -6.83
C LYS A 305 13.73 -13.08 -7.23
N ILE A 306 14.70 -12.66 -6.42
CA ILE A 306 15.55 -11.52 -6.75
C ILE A 306 16.52 -11.91 -7.87
N ARG A 307 16.65 -11.04 -8.89
CA ARG A 307 17.46 -11.29 -10.10
C ARG A 307 18.50 -10.19 -10.34
N THR A 308 18.87 -9.50 -9.31
CA THR A 308 19.86 -8.42 -9.35
C THR A 308 20.78 -8.51 -8.13
N SER A 309 22.01 -8.01 -8.26
CA SER A 309 22.91 -7.76 -7.13
C SER A 309 22.78 -6.33 -6.56
N ASN A 310 21.82 -5.54 -7.06
CA ASN A 310 21.63 -4.16 -6.66
C ASN A 310 21.28 -4.01 -5.19
N ASP A 311 21.87 -3.00 -4.53
CA ASP A 311 21.68 -2.71 -3.10
C ASP A 311 20.23 -2.46 -2.70
N GLN A 312 19.37 -2.01 -3.62
CA GLN A 312 17.96 -1.78 -3.35
C GLN A 312 17.16 -3.06 -3.07
N LEU A 313 17.64 -4.23 -3.54
CA LEU A 313 16.92 -5.50 -3.44
C LEU A 313 17.76 -6.67 -2.93
N ALA A 314 19.09 -6.60 -3.05
CA ALA A 314 19.95 -7.78 -2.90
C ALA A 314 21.20 -7.59 -2.05
N ASN A 315 21.47 -6.41 -1.48
CA ASN A 315 22.70 -6.15 -0.71
C ASN A 315 23.04 -7.32 0.23
N ASN A 316 24.29 -7.75 0.20
CA ASN A 316 24.73 -8.90 1.00
C ASN A 316 24.59 -8.64 2.51
N GLY A 317 23.78 -9.47 3.17
CA GLY A 317 23.43 -9.29 4.58
C GLY A 317 22.41 -8.18 4.85
N GLY A 318 22.00 -7.43 3.83
CA GLY A 318 20.98 -6.37 3.97
C GLY A 318 19.60 -6.95 4.31
N SER A 319 18.82 -6.19 5.09
CA SER A 319 17.50 -6.60 5.57
C SER A 319 16.41 -5.90 4.76
N PHE A 320 15.53 -6.69 4.18
CA PHE A 320 14.45 -6.24 3.29
C PHE A 320 13.09 -6.65 3.84
N LEU A 321 12.15 -5.72 3.84
CA LEU A 321 10.74 -6.04 4.05
C LEU A 321 10.02 -6.13 2.71
N TYR A 322 8.91 -6.89 2.70
CA TYR A 322 8.04 -6.99 1.53
C TYR A 322 6.58 -7.13 1.90
N MET A 323 5.72 -6.70 0.98
CA MET A 323 4.30 -6.98 0.94
C MET A 323 3.95 -7.52 -0.45
N ALA A 324 3.32 -8.70 -0.51
CA ALA A 324 2.98 -9.39 -1.75
C ALA A 324 1.53 -9.83 -1.77
N PHE A 325 0.90 -9.73 -2.95
CA PHE A 325 -0.49 -10.15 -3.17
C PHE A 325 -0.60 -11.00 -4.44
N ALA A 326 -1.49 -12.00 -4.39
CA ALA A 326 -1.96 -12.72 -5.57
C ALA A 326 -3.06 -11.95 -6.29
N GLU A 327 -3.27 -12.20 -7.57
CA GLU A 327 -4.39 -11.64 -8.34
C GLU A 327 -5.75 -12.15 -7.80
N ALA A 328 -5.81 -13.42 -7.45
CA ALA A 328 -6.97 -14.05 -6.83
C ALA A 328 -6.49 -15.12 -5.84
N PRO A 329 -7.16 -15.28 -4.69
CA PRO A 329 -6.83 -16.38 -3.79
C PRO A 329 -7.14 -17.71 -4.46
N LEU A 330 -6.09 -18.49 -4.73
CA LEU A 330 -6.20 -19.88 -5.17
C LEU A 330 -6.07 -20.76 -3.92
N VAL A 331 -7.19 -21.05 -3.31
CA VAL A 331 -7.26 -21.99 -2.19
C VAL A 331 -8.20 -23.14 -2.53
N THR A 332 -7.84 -24.36 -2.14
CA THR A 332 -8.73 -25.51 -2.17
C THR A 332 -9.87 -25.33 -1.15
N SER A 333 -10.90 -26.17 -1.22
CA SER A 333 -11.98 -26.21 -0.24
C SER A 333 -11.51 -26.43 1.21
N GLY A 334 -10.29 -26.93 1.41
CA GLY A 334 -9.63 -27.06 2.71
C GLY A 334 -8.74 -25.88 3.11
N ASN A 335 -8.87 -24.71 2.46
CA ASN A 335 -8.02 -23.53 2.67
C ASN A 335 -6.51 -23.79 2.46
N ILE A 336 -6.16 -24.77 1.64
CA ILE A 336 -4.78 -25.02 1.24
C ILE A 336 -4.48 -24.18 0.01
N PRO A 337 -3.41 -23.35 -0.01
CA PRO A 337 -3.03 -22.62 -1.22
C PRO A 337 -2.79 -23.61 -2.36
N ALA A 338 -3.48 -23.41 -3.47
CA ALA A 338 -3.15 -24.12 -4.70
C ALA A 338 -2.00 -23.38 -5.37
N THR A 339 -0.86 -24.04 -5.55
CA THR A 339 0.18 -23.56 -6.44
C THR A 339 -0.32 -23.76 -7.86
N ALA A 340 -0.47 -22.68 -8.63
CA ALA A 340 -0.65 -22.83 -10.07
C ALA A 340 0.62 -23.45 -10.65
N GLY A 341 0.48 -24.60 -11.27
CA GLY A 341 1.57 -25.28 -12.00
C GLY A 341 1.96 -24.52 -13.26
#